data_ff6879995e6cfda712b1d5e2dbcdaa38
#
_entry.id   ff6879995e6cfda712b1d5e2dbcdaa38
#
_cell.length_a   1.000
_cell.length_b   1.000
_cell.length_c   1.000
_cell.angle_alpha   90.00
_cell.angle_beta   90.00
_cell.angle_gamma   90.00
#
_symmetry.space_group_name_H-M   'P 1'
#
loop_
_entity.id
_entity.type
_entity.pdbx_description
1 polymer ?
#
loop_
_entity_poly.entity_id
_entity_poly.type
_entity_poly.pdbx_seq_one_letter_code
_entity_poly.pdbx_strand_id
1 'polypeptide(L)'
;MNVKGKMVTLRAIELKDLPLLAKWSNSPELWQNLVGWHFPYSELSTEQYIKNINHHNMKSQNFAIDVDGLGLIGTINLVEIDWKNRNACNGIMLGDIDTRGKGYALDAVMAIMHYAFKELGLHRLDAEMIDYNNRSIDFYTKKCGWRIEGRRVEWIYRNGRYCDKVLCGITHQQYDEYMSKINYWNN
;
A
#
# COMPACT_ATOMS: atom_id res chain seq x y z
N MET A 1 -4.12 6.82 -17.29
CA MET A 1 -2.65 6.54 -17.30
C MET A 1 -2.39 5.47 -16.25
N ASN A 2 -1.65 4.43 -16.57
CA ASN A 2 -1.25 3.42 -15.59
C ASN A 2 0.18 3.70 -15.11
N VAL A 3 0.46 3.43 -13.83
CA VAL A 3 1.82 3.51 -13.30
C VAL A 3 2.50 2.15 -13.50
N LYS A 4 3.65 2.15 -14.14
CA LYS A 4 4.37 0.92 -14.49
C LYS A 4 5.51 0.64 -13.51
N GLY A 5 5.52 -0.56 -12.96
CA GLY A 5 6.70 -1.18 -12.37
C GLY A 5 7.44 -2.02 -13.42
N LYS A 6 8.36 -2.84 -12.98
CA LYS A 6 9.06 -3.81 -13.84
C LYS A 6 8.22 -5.07 -14.10
N MET A 7 7.46 -5.49 -13.10
CA MET A 7 6.67 -6.73 -13.09
C MET A 7 5.19 -6.45 -12.96
N VAL A 8 4.82 -5.31 -12.37
CA VAL A 8 3.43 -4.96 -12.08
C VAL A 8 2.99 -3.72 -12.83
N THR A 9 1.68 -3.62 -13.01
CA THR A 9 1.01 -2.40 -13.47
C THR A 9 0.06 -1.95 -12.37
N LEU A 10 0.22 -0.71 -11.90
CA LEU A 10 -0.75 -0.07 -11.01
C LEU A 10 -1.80 0.63 -11.89
N ARG A 11 -3.00 0.09 -11.90
CA ARG A 11 -4.13 0.60 -12.70
C ARG A 11 -5.29 1.02 -11.81
N ALA A 12 -6.26 1.69 -12.39
CA ALA A 12 -7.52 1.96 -11.70
C ALA A 12 -8.20 0.66 -11.26
N ILE A 13 -8.85 0.70 -10.10
CA ILE A 13 -9.72 -0.37 -9.62
C ILE A 13 -11.05 -0.25 -10.38
N GLU A 14 -11.55 -1.35 -10.91
CA GLU A 14 -12.76 -1.42 -11.73
C GLU A 14 -13.79 -2.41 -11.16
N LEU A 15 -15.04 -2.34 -11.61
CA LEU A 15 -16.10 -3.24 -11.16
C LEU A 15 -15.79 -4.73 -11.39
N LYS A 16 -15.01 -5.07 -12.41
CA LYS A 16 -14.56 -6.45 -12.63
C LYS A 16 -13.71 -7.02 -11.50
N ASP A 17 -13.11 -6.15 -10.67
CA ASP A 17 -12.26 -6.51 -9.54
C ASP A 17 -13.08 -6.87 -8.28
N LEU A 18 -14.40 -6.56 -8.28
CA LEU A 18 -15.32 -6.76 -7.15
C LEU A 18 -15.22 -8.14 -6.50
N PRO A 19 -15.26 -9.27 -7.24
CA PRO A 19 -15.26 -10.59 -6.60
C PRO A 19 -14.01 -10.84 -5.75
N LEU A 20 -12.84 -10.44 -6.24
CA LEU A 20 -11.57 -10.60 -5.51
C LEU A 20 -11.48 -9.65 -4.32
N LEU A 21 -11.88 -8.39 -4.49
CA LEU A 21 -11.88 -7.40 -3.42
C LEU A 21 -12.84 -7.79 -2.29
N ALA A 22 -14.06 -8.24 -2.61
CA ALA A 22 -15.02 -8.73 -1.62
C ALA A 22 -14.48 -9.96 -0.84
N LYS A 23 -13.84 -10.90 -1.54
CA LYS A 23 -13.17 -12.05 -0.92
C LYS A 23 -12.08 -11.61 0.04
N TRP A 24 -11.21 -10.69 -0.39
CA TRP A 24 -10.06 -10.24 0.41
C TRP A 24 -10.48 -9.38 1.61
N SER A 25 -11.51 -8.54 1.45
CA SER A 25 -12.03 -7.71 2.54
C SER A 25 -12.51 -8.51 3.75
N ASN A 26 -12.91 -9.77 3.54
CA ASN A 26 -13.41 -10.65 4.57
C ASN A 26 -12.41 -11.78 4.94
N SER A 27 -11.18 -11.76 4.42
CA SER A 27 -10.17 -12.77 4.74
C SER A 27 -9.52 -12.50 6.10
N PRO A 28 -9.66 -13.39 7.11
CA PRO A 28 -9.01 -13.24 8.39
C PRO A 28 -7.48 -13.15 8.30
N GLU A 29 -6.86 -13.85 7.35
CA GLU A 29 -5.41 -13.83 7.14
C GLU A 29 -4.91 -12.47 6.65
N LEU A 30 -5.76 -11.70 5.99
CA LEU A 30 -5.44 -10.36 5.52
C LEU A 30 -5.78 -9.32 6.58
N TRP A 31 -7.03 -9.25 7.02
CA TRP A 31 -7.49 -8.17 7.88
C TRP A 31 -6.76 -8.12 9.22
N GLN A 32 -6.35 -9.26 9.80
CA GLN A 32 -5.60 -9.28 11.06
C GLN A 32 -4.28 -8.51 11.00
N ASN A 33 -3.70 -8.33 9.80
CA ASN A 33 -2.45 -7.62 9.57
C ASN A 33 -2.65 -6.17 9.07
N LEU A 34 -3.89 -5.76 8.81
CA LEU A 34 -4.21 -4.43 8.33
C LEU A 34 -4.66 -3.53 9.48
N VAL A 35 -4.17 -2.29 9.51
CA VAL A 35 -4.45 -1.34 10.59
C VAL A 35 -5.93 -0.95 10.63
N GLY A 36 -6.60 -0.82 9.50
CA GLY A 36 -7.88 -0.13 9.36
C GLY A 36 -9.14 -1.00 9.31
N TRP A 37 -9.06 -2.31 9.13
CA TRP A 37 -10.25 -3.13 8.87
C TRP A 37 -10.73 -3.85 10.14
N HIS A 38 -12.01 -3.59 10.53
CA HIS A 38 -12.58 -4.06 11.79
C HIS A 38 -13.94 -4.73 11.68
N PHE A 39 -14.61 -4.65 10.52
CA PHE A 39 -15.99 -5.11 10.36
C PHE A 39 -16.16 -5.99 9.12
N PRO A 40 -17.13 -6.92 9.13
CA PRO A 40 -17.50 -7.66 7.93
C PRO A 40 -17.99 -6.71 6.82
N TYR A 41 -17.53 -6.94 5.61
CA TYR A 41 -17.94 -6.18 4.43
C TYR A 41 -18.90 -7.01 3.58
N SER A 42 -20.07 -6.44 3.26
CA SER A 42 -20.96 -7.03 2.26
C SER A 42 -20.41 -6.79 0.85
N GLU A 43 -20.82 -7.62 -0.09
CA GLU A 43 -20.50 -7.40 -1.50
C GLU A 43 -21.01 -6.04 -1.99
N LEU A 44 -22.21 -5.63 -1.55
CA LEU A 44 -22.76 -4.31 -1.83
C LEU A 44 -21.89 -3.19 -1.28
N SER A 45 -21.34 -3.33 -0.06
CA SER A 45 -20.41 -2.34 0.51
C SER A 45 -19.12 -2.24 -0.31
N THR A 46 -18.61 -3.36 -0.80
CA THR A 46 -17.42 -3.40 -1.66
C THR A 46 -17.70 -2.76 -3.03
N GLU A 47 -18.88 -3.01 -3.59
CA GLU A 47 -19.30 -2.36 -4.84
C GLU A 47 -19.42 -0.85 -4.69
N GLN A 48 -20.04 -0.39 -3.59
CA GLN A 48 -20.13 1.04 -3.29
C GLN A 48 -18.75 1.66 -3.08
N TYR A 49 -17.84 0.96 -2.39
CA TYR A 49 -16.46 1.39 -2.25
C TYR A 49 -15.81 1.59 -3.63
N ILE A 50 -15.92 0.63 -4.54
CA ILE A 50 -15.35 0.74 -5.90
C ILE A 50 -15.97 1.93 -6.65
N LYS A 51 -17.28 2.14 -6.57
CA LYS A 51 -17.96 3.29 -7.17
C LYS A 51 -17.54 4.63 -6.58
N ASN A 52 -17.16 4.65 -5.31
CA ASN A 52 -16.78 5.86 -4.58
C ASN A 52 -15.28 6.12 -4.56
N ILE A 53 -14.43 5.18 -4.92
CA ILE A 53 -12.98 5.39 -5.11
C ILE A 53 -12.73 6.33 -6.29
N ASN A 54 -13.57 7.22 -6.52
CA ASN A 54 -13.60 7.85 -7.78
C ASN A 54 -12.59 8.94 -7.89
N HIS A 55 -11.90 8.75 -8.75
CA HIS A 55 -11.34 9.44 -9.88
C HIS A 55 -11.05 10.94 -9.69
N HIS A 56 -11.67 11.63 -8.77
CA HIS A 56 -11.48 13.04 -8.45
C HIS A 56 -11.25 13.30 -6.96
N ASN A 57 -10.99 12.24 -6.19
CA ASN A 57 -10.63 12.43 -4.79
C ASN A 57 -9.16 12.87 -4.68
N MET A 58 -8.97 14.17 -4.50
CA MET A 58 -7.64 14.76 -4.32
C MET A 58 -6.91 14.29 -3.05
N LYS A 59 -7.61 13.62 -2.13
CA LYS A 59 -7.05 13.16 -0.86
C LYS A 59 -6.65 11.68 -0.87
N SER A 60 -7.05 10.93 -1.89
CA SER A 60 -6.68 9.52 -1.99
C SER A 60 -6.61 9.04 -3.44
N GLN A 61 -5.65 8.17 -3.70
CA GLN A 61 -5.51 7.46 -4.96
C GLN A 61 -5.32 5.98 -4.66
N ASN A 62 -6.19 5.16 -5.24
CA ASN A 62 -6.22 3.71 -5.01
C ASN A 62 -5.97 2.98 -6.33
N PHE A 63 -5.08 2.00 -6.29
CA PHE A 63 -4.67 1.25 -7.47
C PHE A 63 -4.84 -0.25 -7.25
N ALA A 64 -5.27 -0.93 -8.31
CA ALA A 64 -5.14 -2.35 -8.47
C ALA A 64 -3.68 -2.68 -8.83
N ILE A 65 -3.10 -3.68 -8.18
CA ILE A 65 -1.81 -4.27 -8.58
C ILE A 65 -2.13 -5.39 -9.55
N ASP A 66 -1.80 -5.18 -10.81
CA ASP A 66 -2.09 -6.09 -11.91
C ASP A 66 -0.79 -6.68 -12.46
N VAL A 67 -0.78 -7.99 -12.71
CA VAL A 67 0.36 -8.72 -13.27
C VAL A 67 -0.07 -9.43 -14.54
N ASP A 68 0.71 -9.27 -15.61
CA ASP A 68 0.42 -9.93 -16.87
C ASP A 68 0.29 -11.46 -16.70
N GLY A 69 -0.80 -12.02 -17.20
CA GLY A 69 -1.14 -13.43 -17.09
C GLY A 69 -1.75 -13.86 -15.75
N LEU A 70 -1.67 -13.06 -14.69
CA LEU A 70 -2.29 -13.32 -13.38
C LEU A 70 -3.51 -12.43 -13.11
N GLY A 71 -3.54 -11.21 -13.68
CA GLY A 71 -4.55 -10.21 -13.39
C GLY A 71 -4.34 -9.52 -12.04
N LEU A 72 -5.43 -9.17 -11.38
CA LEU A 72 -5.42 -8.50 -10.07
C LEU A 72 -4.86 -9.41 -8.97
N ILE A 73 -3.78 -8.98 -8.32
CA ILE A 73 -3.14 -9.71 -7.20
C ILE A 73 -3.23 -8.98 -5.85
N GLY A 74 -3.60 -7.71 -5.85
CA GLY A 74 -3.65 -6.90 -4.64
C GLY A 74 -4.01 -5.45 -4.92
N THR A 75 -3.90 -4.62 -3.90
CA THR A 75 -4.12 -3.17 -4.00
C THR A 75 -3.00 -2.39 -3.33
N ILE A 76 -2.76 -1.19 -3.84
CA ILE A 76 -1.83 -0.22 -3.25
C ILE A 76 -2.46 1.18 -3.33
N ASN A 77 -2.16 2.04 -2.37
CA ASN A 77 -2.75 3.37 -2.35
C ASN A 77 -1.79 4.45 -1.87
N LEU A 78 -2.18 5.69 -2.16
CA LEU A 78 -1.76 6.89 -1.47
C LEU A 78 -3.02 7.50 -0.85
N VAL A 79 -3.07 7.64 0.46
CA VAL A 79 -4.20 8.20 1.20
C VAL A 79 -3.75 9.36 2.06
N GLU A 80 -4.72 10.14 2.55
CA GLU A 80 -4.44 11.34 3.35
C GLU A 80 -3.47 12.31 2.66
N ILE A 81 -3.59 12.45 1.33
CA ILE A 81 -2.72 13.32 0.56
C ILE A 81 -2.91 14.76 1.02
N ASP A 82 -1.86 15.34 1.58
CA ASP A 82 -1.77 16.75 1.92
C ASP A 82 -0.93 17.47 0.86
N TRP A 83 -1.60 18.13 -0.06
CA TRP A 83 -0.96 18.84 -1.16
C TRP A 83 -0.18 20.08 -0.70
N LYS A 84 -0.56 20.69 0.41
CA LYS A 84 0.16 21.83 0.97
C LYS A 84 1.50 21.40 1.55
N ASN A 85 1.50 20.35 2.38
CA ASN A 85 2.70 19.84 3.02
C ASN A 85 3.40 18.76 2.15
N ARG A 86 2.77 18.36 1.05
CA ARG A 86 3.29 17.39 0.07
C ARG A 86 3.64 16.04 0.69
N ASN A 87 2.76 15.49 1.49
CA ASN A 87 2.90 14.16 2.08
C ASN A 87 1.66 13.30 1.83
N ALA A 88 1.82 11.99 1.98
CA ALA A 88 0.74 11.01 1.91
C ALA A 88 1.09 9.77 2.71
N CYS A 89 0.08 8.99 3.11
CA CYS A 89 0.25 7.67 3.68
C CYS A 89 0.12 6.61 2.57
N ASN A 90 1.03 5.65 2.56
CA ASN A 90 1.01 4.51 1.64
C ASN A 90 0.56 3.24 2.36
N GLY A 91 -0.33 2.48 1.73
CA GLY A 91 -0.72 1.15 2.14
C GLY A 91 -0.67 0.18 0.98
N ILE A 92 -0.27 -1.07 1.25
CA ILE A 92 -0.25 -2.16 0.28
C ILE A 92 -0.86 -3.42 0.87
N MET A 93 -1.61 -4.14 0.06
CA MET A 93 -2.15 -5.45 0.36
C MET A 93 -2.01 -6.38 -0.84
N LEU A 94 -1.32 -7.51 -0.68
CA LEU A 94 -1.41 -8.62 -1.60
C LEU A 94 -2.50 -9.57 -1.12
N GLY A 95 -3.59 -9.62 -1.86
CA GLY A 95 -4.75 -10.44 -1.56
C GLY A 95 -4.56 -11.89 -1.93
N ASP A 96 -3.86 -12.14 -3.03
CA ASP A 96 -3.49 -13.49 -3.44
C ASP A 96 -2.21 -13.94 -2.73
N ILE A 97 -2.37 -14.92 -1.82
CA ILE A 97 -1.28 -15.45 -0.99
C ILE A 97 -0.20 -16.13 -1.84
N ASP A 98 -0.58 -16.78 -2.91
CA ASP A 98 0.33 -17.50 -3.78
C ASP A 98 1.25 -16.58 -4.59
N THR A 99 0.94 -15.28 -4.63
CA THR A 99 1.79 -14.26 -5.26
C THR A 99 2.87 -13.71 -4.34
N ARG A 100 2.84 -14.05 -3.06
CA ARG A 100 3.81 -13.57 -2.06
C ARG A 100 5.20 -14.16 -2.30
N GLY A 101 6.24 -13.40 -1.96
CA GLY A 101 7.64 -13.80 -2.10
C GLY A 101 8.21 -13.72 -3.52
N LYS A 102 7.40 -13.38 -4.52
CA LYS A 102 7.80 -13.30 -5.94
C LYS A 102 8.30 -11.90 -6.38
N GLY A 103 8.42 -10.95 -5.47
CA GLY A 103 8.90 -9.60 -5.79
C GLY A 103 7.82 -8.57 -6.15
N TYR A 104 6.58 -8.98 -6.41
CA TYR A 104 5.51 -8.08 -6.85
C TYR A 104 5.21 -6.94 -5.89
N ALA A 105 5.20 -7.20 -4.56
CA ALA A 105 4.99 -6.15 -3.57
C ALA A 105 6.12 -5.11 -3.60
N LEU A 106 7.37 -5.56 -3.76
CA LEU A 106 8.51 -4.67 -3.87
C LEU A 106 8.38 -3.78 -5.10
N ASP A 107 8.08 -4.38 -6.24
CA ASP A 107 7.93 -3.66 -7.50
C ASP A 107 6.76 -2.65 -7.44
N ALA A 108 5.63 -3.03 -6.82
CA ALA A 108 4.50 -2.14 -6.61
C ALA A 108 4.85 -0.92 -5.72
N VAL A 109 5.60 -1.15 -4.62
CA VAL A 109 6.04 -0.05 -3.74
C VAL A 109 7.08 0.83 -4.45
N MET A 110 8.00 0.26 -5.23
CA MET A 110 8.94 1.06 -6.04
C MET A 110 8.20 1.92 -7.06
N ALA A 111 7.21 1.36 -7.75
CA ALA A 111 6.40 2.08 -8.73
C ALA A 111 5.60 3.22 -8.11
N ILE A 112 4.93 2.99 -6.96
CA ILE A 112 4.15 4.03 -6.29
C ILE A 112 5.04 5.12 -5.70
N MET A 113 6.23 4.80 -5.16
CA MET A 113 7.19 5.79 -4.68
C MET A 113 7.69 6.66 -5.85
N HIS A 114 8.03 6.03 -6.97
CA HIS A 114 8.45 6.77 -8.17
C HIS A 114 7.36 7.75 -8.62
N TYR A 115 6.13 7.27 -8.73
CA TYR A 115 4.98 8.09 -9.08
C TYR A 115 4.75 9.24 -8.08
N ALA A 116 4.77 8.96 -6.78
CA ALA A 116 4.55 9.94 -5.74
C ALA A 116 5.61 11.05 -5.74
N PHE A 117 6.88 10.69 -5.87
CA PHE A 117 7.98 11.65 -5.78
C PHE A 117 8.27 12.36 -7.10
N LYS A 118 8.20 11.65 -8.24
CA LYS A 118 8.61 12.21 -9.53
C LYS A 118 7.47 12.81 -10.35
N GLU A 119 6.26 12.25 -10.24
CA GLU A 119 5.10 12.76 -10.98
C GLU A 119 4.21 13.69 -10.14
N LEU A 120 3.91 13.29 -8.89
CA LEU A 120 3.05 14.11 -8.02
C LEU A 120 3.84 15.18 -7.26
N GLY A 121 5.16 15.12 -7.21
CA GLY A 121 6.01 16.07 -6.51
C GLY A 121 5.83 16.03 -4.99
N LEU A 122 5.42 14.89 -4.42
CA LEU A 122 5.33 14.76 -2.98
C LEU A 122 6.74 14.83 -2.36
N HIS A 123 6.80 15.30 -1.12
CA HIS A 123 8.06 15.43 -0.37
C HIS A 123 8.29 14.20 0.53
N ARG A 124 7.20 13.55 0.97
CA ARG A 124 7.27 12.49 1.97
C ARG A 124 6.16 11.46 1.79
N LEU A 125 6.48 10.21 2.08
CA LEU A 125 5.51 9.14 2.27
C LEU A 125 5.65 8.54 3.67
N ASP A 126 4.50 8.20 4.26
CA ASP A 126 4.35 7.51 5.53
C ASP A 126 3.70 6.14 5.33
N ALA A 127 3.97 5.21 6.23
CA ALA A 127 3.27 3.93 6.32
C ALA A 127 3.10 3.54 7.79
N GLU A 128 1.98 2.89 8.08
CA GLU A 128 1.62 2.48 9.44
C GLU A 128 1.43 0.96 9.50
N MET A 129 1.98 0.31 10.52
CA MET A 129 1.89 -1.13 10.72
C MET A 129 1.58 -1.47 12.16
N ILE A 130 0.91 -2.61 12.38
CA ILE A 130 0.75 -3.18 13.72
C ILE A 130 2.10 -3.77 14.14
N ASP A 131 2.48 -3.62 15.39
CA ASP A 131 3.78 -4.00 15.95
C ASP A 131 4.16 -5.47 15.75
N TYR A 132 3.17 -6.37 15.71
CA TYR A 132 3.42 -7.79 15.47
C TYR A 132 3.55 -8.16 13.98
N ASN A 133 3.24 -7.24 13.05
CA ASN A 133 3.40 -7.47 11.61
C ASN A 133 4.86 -7.26 11.17
N ASN A 134 5.77 -8.05 11.75
CA ASN A 134 7.20 -7.98 11.46
C ASN A 134 7.51 -8.12 9.97
N ARG A 135 6.69 -8.91 9.25
CA ARG A 135 6.84 -9.07 7.81
C ARG A 135 6.71 -7.74 7.06
N SER A 136 5.71 -6.93 7.40
CA SER A 136 5.51 -5.62 6.77
C SER A 136 6.57 -4.62 7.22
N ILE A 137 6.92 -4.62 8.51
CA ILE A 137 7.96 -3.74 9.07
C ILE A 137 9.30 -4.02 8.37
N ASP A 138 9.72 -5.27 8.30
CA ASP A 138 10.95 -5.68 7.62
C ASP A 138 10.93 -5.39 6.11
N PHE A 139 9.78 -5.55 5.50
CA PHE A 139 9.60 -5.25 4.08
C PHE A 139 9.86 -3.77 3.78
N TYR A 140 9.21 -2.86 4.50
CA TYR A 140 9.41 -1.43 4.29
C TYR A 140 10.83 -1.00 4.67
N THR A 141 11.36 -1.45 5.80
CA THR A 141 12.63 -0.96 6.32
C THR A 141 13.85 -1.59 5.66
N LYS A 142 13.81 -2.90 5.39
CA LYS A 142 14.98 -3.62 4.84
C LYS A 142 14.98 -3.71 3.31
N LYS A 143 13.78 -3.63 2.66
CA LYS A 143 13.66 -3.82 1.21
C LYS A 143 13.20 -2.58 0.45
N CYS A 144 12.57 -1.62 1.10
CA CYS A 144 12.06 -0.42 0.42
C CYS A 144 12.80 0.87 0.82
N GLY A 145 13.76 0.80 1.74
CA GLY A 145 14.57 1.96 2.14
C GLY A 145 13.90 2.89 3.16
N TRP A 146 12.75 2.51 3.70
CA TRP A 146 12.04 3.31 4.69
C TRP A 146 12.69 3.22 6.07
N ARG A 147 12.34 4.15 6.97
CA ARG A 147 12.86 4.18 8.35
C ARG A 147 11.72 4.14 9.34
N ILE A 148 11.93 3.44 10.47
CA ILE A 148 11.04 3.57 11.62
C ILE A 148 11.28 4.93 12.25
N GLU A 149 10.22 5.69 12.49
CA GLU A 149 10.29 7.03 13.06
C GLU A 149 9.65 7.13 14.44
N GLY A 150 8.85 6.12 14.79
CA GLY A 150 8.22 6.09 16.09
C GLY A 150 7.21 4.99 16.27
N ARG A 151 6.55 5.03 17.43
CA ARG A 151 5.45 4.15 17.80
C ARG A 151 4.36 4.93 18.50
N ARG A 152 3.11 4.57 18.23
CA ARG A 152 1.97 4.95 19.09
C ARG A 152 1.64 3.77 19.97
N VAL A 153 1.90 3.91 21.26
CA VAL A 153 1.73 2.85 22.26
C VAL A 153 0.25 2.54 22.44
N GLU A 154 -0.10 1.26 22.50
CA GLU A 154 -1.46 0.75 22.75
C GLU A 154 -2.56 1.39 21.85
N TRP A 155 -2.23 1.64 20.59
CA TRP A 155 -3.10 2.34 19.65
C TRP A 155 -4.16 1.46 18.99
N ILE A 156 -3.86 0.17 18.80
CA ILE A 156 -4.71 -0.77 18.07
C ILE A 156 -5.23 -1.84 19.01
N TYR A 157 -6.56 -1.97 19.13
CA TYR A 157 -7.16 -3.08 19.85
C TYR A 157 -7.41 -4.24 18.89
N ARG A 158 -6.80 -5.40 19.16
CA ARG A 158 -6.91 -6.59 18.31
C ARG A 158 -6.87 -7.87 19.16
N ASN A 159 -7.81 -8.78 18.91
CA ASN A 159 -7.85 -10.09 19.58
C ASN A 159 -7.74 -9.99 21.11
N GLY A 160 -8.51 -9.08 21.74
CA GLY A 160 -8.56 -8.92 23.17
C GLY A 160 -7.38 -8.17 23.82
N ARG A 161 -6.47 -7.61 23.02
CA ARG A 161 -5.31 -6.86 23.56
C ARG A 161 -5.05 -5.57 22.78
N TYR A 162 -4.37 -4.65 23.41
CA TYR A 162 -3.81 -3.48 22.74
C TYR A 162 -2.45 -3.81 22.13
N CYS A 163 -2.20 -3.25 20.96
CA CYS A 163 -0.98 -3.38 20.19
C CYS A 163 -0.49 -1.99 19.80
N ASP A 164 0.82 -1.83 19.64
CA ASP A 164 1.39 -0.58 19.17
C ASP A 164 1.18 -0.41 17.67
N LYS A 165 1.14 0.84 17.24
CA LYS A 165 1.22 1.21 15.84
C LYS A 165 2.62 1.73 15.53
N VAL A 166 3.35 1.02 14.68
CA VAL A 166 4.68 1.42 14.19
C VAL A 166 4.51 2.41 13.05
N LEU A 167 5.24 3.50 13.12
CA LEU A 167 5.26 4.57 12.13
C LEU A 167 6.56 4.48 11.32
N CYS A 168 6.43 4.34 10.02
CA CYS A 168 7.57 4.37 9.09
C CYS A 168 7.41 5.52 8.11
N GLY A 169 8.53 6.06 7.63
CA GLY A 169 8.52 7.14 6.66
C GLY A 169 9.73 7.11 5.73
N ILE A 170 9.59 7.79 4.60
CA ILE A 170 10.64 8.05 3.63
C ILE A 170 10.43 9.41 2.99
N THR A 171 11.50 10.23 2.95
CA THR A 171 11.48 11.51 2.22
C THR A 171 11.91 11.32 0.77
N HIS A 172 11.61 12.29 -0.10
CA HIS A 172 12.05 12.30 -1.50
C HIS A 172 13.59 12.18 -1.61
N GLN A 173 14.33 12.90 -0.76
CA GLN A 173 15.80 12.81 -0.74
C GLN A 173 16.27 11.39 -0.39
N GLN A 174 15.69 10.78 0.66
CA GLN A 174 16.03 9.41 1.06
C GLN A 174 15.68 8.38 -0.03
N TYR A 175 14.58 8.61 -0.76
CA TYR A 175 14.22 7.80 -1.93
C TYR A 175 15.29 7.90 -3.02
N ASP A 176 15.74 9.10 -3.38
CA ASP A 176 16.77 9.29 -4.42
C ASP A 176 18.12 8.65 -4.02
N GLU A 177 18.53 8.81 -2.76
CA GLU A 177 19.72 8.15 -2.21
C GLU A 177 19.58 6.62 -2.27
N TYR A 178 18.42 6.09 -1.91
CA TYR A 178 18.16 4.65 -1.93
C TYR A 178 18.14 4.11 -3.37
N MET A 179 17.45 4.77 -4.29
CA MET A 179 17.40 4.37 -5.71
C MET A 179 18.78 4.38 -6.36
N SER A 180 19.60 5.39 -6.05
CA SER A 180 20.98 5.46 -6.53
C SER A 180 21.83 4.31 -6.02
N LYS A 181 21.64 3.91 -4.75
CA LYS A 181 22.37 2.79 -4.14
C LYS A 181 22.01 1.43 -4.74
N ILE A 182 20.73 1.18 -5.00
CA ILE A 182 20.25 -0.14 -5.48
C ILE A 182 20.13 -0.21 -7.01
N ASN A 183 20.26 0.93 -7.68
CA ASN A 183 20.12 1.07 -9.15
C ASN A 183 18.86 0.39 -9.71
N TYR A 184 17.73 0.53 -8.99
CA TYR A 184 16.53 -0.25 -9.26
C TYR A 184 16.01 -0.11 -10.69
N TRP A 185 15.89 1.10 -11.20
CA TRP A 185 15.27 1.38 -12.50
C TRP A 185 16.16 1.10 -13.72
N ASN A 186 17.47 0.97 -13.55
CA ASN A 186 18.42 0.78 -14.63
C ASN A 186 18.91 -0.68 -14.79
N ASN A 187 18.42 -1.59 -13.97
CA ASN A 187 18.77 -3.02 -14.00
C ASN A 187 17.67 -3.85 -14.68
#